data_03f55f24e2b9229b68ccd3e4bc3664df
#
_entry.id   03f55f24e2b9229b68ccd3e4bc3664df
#
_cell.length_a   1.000
_cell.length_b   1.000
_cell.length_c   1.000
_cell.angle_alpha   90.00
_cell.angle_beta   90.00
_cell.angle_gamma   90.00
#
_symmetry.space_group_name_H-M   'P 1'
#
loop_
_entity.id
_entity.type
_entity.pdbx_description
1 polymer ?
#
loop_
_entity_poly.entity_id
_entity_poly.type
_entity_poly.pdbx_seq_one_letter_code
_entity_poly.pdbx_strand_id
1 'polypeptide(L)'
;LEFRRVLFRSLGGEPFEPENQAVLVHLLKKIRETYPQKDIWCYSGYLFDQDMQPGGSVYTEYTKEMLRQIDVLVDGEFVEAKKDLTLIFRGSSNRRLLRLKDGEFAGMWED
;
A
#
# COMPACT_ATOMS: atom_id res chain seq x y z
N LEU A 1 -0.24 5.39 25.24
CA LEU A 1 -0.07 4.60 24.03
C LEU A 1 0.11 5.51 22.85
N GLU A 2 1.26 5.43 22.22
CA GLU A 2 1.57 6.26 21.08
C GLU A 2 1.17 5.55 19.78
N PHE A 3 0.37 6.23 18.98
CA PHE A 3 -0.11 5.70 17.71
C PHE A 3 0.83 6.18 16.60
N ARG A 4 1.67 5.30 16.08
CA ARG A 4 2.71 5.67 15.11
C ARG A 4 2.39 5.33 13.66
N ARG A 5 1.35 4.51 13.44
CA ARG A 5 1.08 3.94 12.12
C ARG A 5 -0.38 4.03 11.77
N VAL A 6 -0.65 4.42 10.55
CA VAL A 6 -1.99 4.35 9.98
C VAL A 6 -2.01 3.16 9.03
N LEU A 7 -2.87 2.19 9.31
CA LEU A 7 -3.06 1.04 8.43
C LEU A 7 -4.22 1.34 7.51
N PHE A 8 -3.93 1.37 6.22
CA PHE A 8 -4.93 1.62 5.20
C PHE A 8 -5.31 0.32 4.52
N ARG A 9 -6.49 -0.19 4.84
CA ARG A 9 -7.06 -1.38 4.23
C ARG A 9 -8.43 -1.03 3.71
N SER A 10 -8.71 -1.43 2.51
CA SER A 10 -10.02 -1.21 1.95
C SER A 10 -11.02 -2.17 2.59
N LEU A 11 -12.09 -1.63 3.15
CA LEU A 11 -13.19 -2.44 3.67
C LEU A 11 -14.06 -2.87 2.51
N GLY A 12 -13.88 -4.13 2.07
CA GLY A 12 -14.67 -4.70 1.00
C GLY A 12 -14.19 -4.40 -0.40
N GLY A 13 -12.95 -3.91 -0.58
CA GLY A 13 -12.44 -3.64 -1.90
C GLY A 13 -10.92 -3.44 -1.93
N GLU A 14 -10.39 -3.33 -3.11
CA GLU A 14 -8.97 -3.18 -3.37
C GLU A 14 -8.63 -1.68 -3.53
N PRO A 15 -7.69 -1.11 -2.73
CA PRO A 15 -7.37 0.31 -2.81
C PRO A 15 -6.92 0.78 -4.19
N PHE A 16 -6.21 -0.07 -4.93
CA PHE A 16 -5.68 0.29 -6.24
C PHE A 16 -6.58 -0.05 -7.42
N GLU A 17 -7.80 -0.54 -7.17
CA GLU A 17 -8.76 -0.62 -8.26
C GLU A 17 -8.92 0.76 -8.89
N PRO A 18 -8.85 0.88 -10.23
CA PRO A 18 -8.90 2.19 -10.89
C PRO A 18 -10.07 3.07 -10.44
N GLU A 19 -11.25 2.50 -10.30
CA GLU A 19 -12.44 3.24 -9.89
C GLU A 19 -12.38 3.80 -8.47
N ASN A 20 -11.48 3.28 -7.63
CA ASN A 20 -11.36 3.72 -6.24
C ASN A 20 -10.30 4.82 -6.07
N GLN A 21 -9.39 4.95 -7.01
CA GLN A 21 -8.20 5.77 -6.81
C GLN A 21 -8.48 7.27 -6.67
N ALA A 22 -9.44 7.78 -7.44
CA ALA A 22 -9.77 9.21 -7.37
C ALA A 22 -10.20 9.65 -5.97
N VAL A 23 -10.98 8.80 -5.30
CA VAL A 23 -11.43 9.09 -3.93
C VAL A 23 -10.29 8.86 -2.93
N LEU A 24 -9.58 7.74 -3.09
CA LEU A 24 -8.56 7.35 -2.11
C LEU A 24 -7.33 8.26 -2.11
N VAL A 25 -6.98 8.84 -3.25
CA VAL A 25 -5.86 9.79 -3.29
C VAL A 25 -6.14 11.00 -2.41
N HIS A 26 -7.37 11.48 -2.39
CA HIS A 26 -7.76 12.59 -1.53
C HIS A 26 -7.73 12.21 -0.05
N LEU A 27 -8.22 11.00 0.25
CA LEU A 27 -8.20 10.50 1.62
C LEU A 27 -6.77 10.34 2.14
N LEU A 28 -5.88 9.77 1.33
CA LEU A 28 -4.48 9.59 1.72
C LEU A 28 -3.79 10.93 1.97
N LYS A 29 -4.04 11.91 1.11
CA LYS A 29 -3.50 13.27 1.31
C LYS A 29 -4.01 13.88 2.61
N LYS A 30 -5.30 13.69 2.89
CA LYS A 30 -5.90 14.20 4.13
C LYS A 30 -5.28 13.56 5.37
N ILE A 31 -5.05 12.26 5.32
CA ILE A 31 -4.38 11.53 6.41
C ILE A 31 -2.97 12.07 6.60
N ARG A 32 -2.22 12.27 5.52
CA ARG A 32 -0.86 12.81 5.59
C ARG A 32 -0.83 14.20 6.21
N GLU A 33 -1.76 15.07 5.83
CA GLU A 33 -1.88 16.42 6.41
C GLU A 33 -2.22 16.37 7.89
N THR A 34 -3.13 15.49 8.28
CA THR A 34 -3.63 15.38 9.65
C THR A 34 -2.61 14.72 10.56
N TYR A 35 -1.88 13.73 10.06
CA TYR A 35 -0.92 12.95 10.83
C TYR A 35 0.45 12.89 10.14
N PRO A 36 1.14 14.03 10.00
CA PRO A 36 2.37 14.09 9.20
C PRO A 36 3.52 13.25 9.76
N GLN A 37 3.46 12.87 11.03
CA GLN A 37 4.53 12.10 11.68
C GLN A 37 4.23 10.61 11.74
N LYS A 38 3.08 10.18 11.22
CA LYS A 38 2.71 8.76 11.26
C LYS A 38 3.00 8.10 9.92
N ASP A 39 3.40 6.84 9.98
CA ASP A 39 3.60 6.03 8.78
C ASP A 39 2.27 5.57 8.23
N ILE A 40 2.11 5.67 6.92
CA ILE A 40 0.94 5.16 6.22
C ILE A 40 1.31 3.83 5.58
N TRP A 41 0.60 2.78 5.97
CA TRP A 41 0.75 1.44 5.41
C TRP A 41 -0.47 1.11 4.57
N CYS A 42 -0.25 0.64 3.36
CA CYS A 42 -1.33 0.29 2.45
C CYS A 42 -1.16 -1.15 1.97
N TYR A 43 -2.25 -1.90 1.97
CA TYR A 43 -2.28 -3.29 1.50
C TYR A 43 -2.95 -3.35 0.14
N SER A 44 -2.34 -4.08 -0.79
CA SER A 44 -2.88 -4.28 -2.13
C SER A 44 -2.62 -5.70 -2.61
N GLY A 45 -3.55 -6.22 -3.38
CA GLY A 45 -3.36 -7.49 -4.08
C GLY A 45 -2.54 -7.36 -5.35
N TYR A 46 -2.33 -6.12 -5.83
CA TYR A 46 -1.56 -5.84 -7.04
C TYR A 46 -0.08 -5.66 -6.73
N LEU A 47 0.76 -5.72 -7.74
CA LEU A 47 2.21 -5.62 -7.61
C LEU A 47 2.70 -4.21 -7.96
N PHE A 48 3.55 -3.66 -7.10
CA PHE A 48 4.10 -2.32 -7.27
C PHE A 48 4.83 -2.14 -8.60
N ASP A 49 5.72 -3.08 -8.92
CA ASP A 49 6.62 -2.97 -10.06
C ASP A 49 6.01 -3.41 -11.40
N GLN A 50 4.80 -3.91 -11.38
CA GLN A 50 4.08 -4.35 -12.59
C GLN A 50 2.78 -3.58 -12.77
N ASP A 51 1.85 -3.75 -11.83
CA ASP A 51 0.49 -3.26 -11.97
C ASP A 51 0.35 -1.76 -11.73
N MET A 52 1.21 -1.20 -10.87
CA MET A 52 1.13 0.19 -10.43
C MET A 52 2.11 1.12 -11.15
N GLN A 53 2.76 0.64 -12.18
CA GLN A 53 3.67 1.43 -12.99
C GLN A 53 3.01 1.82 -14.32
N PRO A 54 3.53 2.84 -15.03
CA PRO A 54 2.96 3.22 -16.32
C PRO A 54 2.82 2.02 -17.24
N GLY A 55 1.62 1.82 -17.79
CA GLY A 55 1.30 0.65 -18.61
C GLY A 55 0.79 -0.54 -17.81
N GLY A 56 0.82 -0.48 -16.49
CA GLY A 56 0.34 -1.56 -15.63
C GLY A 56 -1.18 -1.64 -15.56
N SER A 57 -1.68 -2.76 -15.03
CA SER A 57 -3.11 -3.08 -15.07
C SER A 57 -4.00 -2.11 -14.31
N VAL A 58 -3.48 -1.48 -13.24
CA VAL A 58 -4.27 -0.54 -12.43
C VAL A 58 -3.74 0.88 -12.45
N TYR A 59 -2.78 1.16 -13.33
CA TYR A 59 -2.18 2.49 -13.38
C TYR A 59 -3.17 3.53 -13.93
N THR A 60 -3.38 4.59 -13.18
CA THR A 60 -4.20 5.73 -13.58
C THR A 60 -3.44 7.03 -13.33
N GLU A 61 -4.08 8.15 -13.66
CA GLU A 61 -3.52 9.47 -13.35
C GLU A 61 -3.31 9.72 -11.85
N TYR A 62 -3.96 8.93 -11.00
CA TYR A 62 -3.89 9.10 -9.54
C TYR A 62 -2.87 8.18 -8.86
N THR A 63 -2.40 7.15 -9.55
CA THR A 63 -1.58 6.10 -8.93
C THR A 63 -0.29 6.65 -8.33
N LYS A 64 0.43 7.48 -9.06
CA LYS A 64 1.69 8.05 -8.56
C LYS A 64 1.48 8.86 -7.30
N GLU A 65 0.41 9.66 -7.26
CA GLU A 65 0.14 10.50 -6.11
C GLU A 65 -0.27 9.69 -4.90
N MET A 66 -1.02 8.60 -5.10
CA MET A 66 -1.33 7.67 -4.03
C MET A 66 -0.04 7.08 -3.44
N LEU A 67 0.85 6.61 -4.31
CA LEU A 67 2.11 5.99 -3.87
C LEU A 67 3.00 6.98 -3.10
N ARG A 68 2.95 8.26 -3.44
CA ARG A 68 3.71 9.29 -2.72
C ARG A 68 3.30 9.41 -1.26
N GLN A 69 2.05 9.10 -0.94
CA GLN A 69 1.54 9.22 0.42
C GLN A 69 1.81 7.96 1.26
N ILE A 70 2.23 6.88 0.64
CA ILE A 70 2.41 5.59 1.31
C ILE A 70 3.87 5.41 1.72
N ASP A 71 4.09 5.02 2.98
CA ASP A 71 5.42 4.74 3.50
C ASP A 71 5.79 3.27 3.35
N VAL A 72 4.83 2.37 3.55
CA VAL A 72 5.03 0.93 3.35
C VAL A 72 3.86 0.37 2.56
N LEU A 73 4.16 -0.26 1.45
CA LEU A 73 3.17 -0.94 0.61
C LEU A 73 3.36 -2.44 0.80
N VAL A 74 2.29 -3.11 1.26
CA VAL A 74 2.27 -4.57 1.33
C VAL A 74 1.59 -5.04 0.06
N ASP A 75 2.38 -5.52 -0.90
CA ASP A 75 1.87 -5.86 -2.22
C ASP A 75 1.84 -7.35 -2.49
N GLY A 76 1.05 -7.72 -3.49
CA GLY A 76 0.87 -9.10 -3.88
C GLY A 76 -0.43 -9.69 -3.32
N GLU A 77 -1.00 -10.61 -4.08
CA GLU A 77 -2.24 -11.27 -3.70
C GLU A 77 -2.07 -12.12 -2.46
N PHE A 78 -3.03 -12.06 -1.52
CA PHE A 78 -3.03 -12.97 -0.38
C PHE A 78 -3.31 -14.38 -0.89
N VAL A 79 -2.41 -15.31 -0.62
CA VAL A 79 -2.53 -16.71 -1.03
C VAL A 79 -2.68 -17.58 0.22
N GLU A 80 -3.85 -18.20 0.39
CA GLU A 80 -4.15 -19.01 1.58
C GLU A 80 -3.14 -20.15 1.78
N ALA A 81 -2.71 -20.78 0.69
CA ALA A 81 -1.74 -21.88 0.74
C ALA A 81 -0.37 -21.42 1.26
N LYS A 82 -0.09 -20.12 1.22
CA LYS A 82 1.17 -19.53 1.69
C LYS A 82 0.99 -18.73 2.98
N LYS A 83 -0.16 -18.86 3.60
CA LYS A 83 -0.45 -18.19 4.87
C LYS A 83 0.56 -18.60 5.92
N ASP A 84 1.12 -17.61 6.60
CA ASP A 84 2.14 -17.84 7.62
C ASP A 84 1.84 -16.98 8.83
N LEU A 85 1.42 -17.61 9.92
CA LEU A 85 1.03 -16.91 11.14
C LEU A 85 2.23 -16.29 11.87
N THR A 86 3.46 -16.63 11.47
CA THR A 86 4.66 -15.99 12.03
C THR A 86 4.97 -14.66 11.37
N LEU A 87 4.33 -14.37 10.23
CA LEU A 87 4.50 -13.11 9.51
C LEU A 87 3.40 -12.13 9.93
N ILE A 88 3.76 -11.21 10.80
CA ILE A 88 2.79 -10.33 11.46
C ILE A 88 2.02 -9.44 10.49
N PHE A 89 2.70 -8.88 9.48
CA PHE A 89 2.10 -7.87 8.61
C PHE A 89 1.68 -8.40 7.24
N ARG A 90 2.42 -9.34 6.67
CA ARG A 90 2.16 -9.84 5.31
C ARG A 90 0.94 -10.74 5.20
N GLY A 91 0.74 -11.61 6.17
CA GLY A 91 -0.33 -12.61 6.14
C GLY A 91 -0.01 -13.83 5.30
N SER A 92 0.67 -13.70 4.18
CA SER A 92 1.13 -14.81 3.35
C SER A 92 2.57 -14.56 2.87
N SER A 93 3.34 -15.63 2.69
CA SER A 93 4.78 -15.55 2.42
C SER A 93 5.13 -14.95 1.06
N ASN A 94 4.19 -14.93 0.11
CA ASN A 94 4.41 -14.36 -1.22
C ASN A 94 4.26 -12.83 -1.25
N ARG A 95 3.72 -12.22 -0.18
CA ARG A 95 3.54 -10.77 -0.13
C ARG A 95 4.83 -10.09 0.30
N ARG A 96 5.03 -8.88 -0.20
CA ARG A 96 6.25 -8.11 0.05
C ARG A 96 5.90 -6.86 0.85
N LEU A 97 6.82 -6.45 1.73
CA LEU A 97 6.70 -5.17 2.43
C LEU A 97 7.72 -4.22 1.82
N LEU A 98 7.24 -3.30 1.01
CA LEU A 98 8.05 -2.35 0.26
C LEU A 98 8.04 -1.00 0.95
N ARG A 99 9.22 -0.49 1.29
CA ARG A 99 9.35 0.88 1.77
C ARG A 99 9.34 1.80 0.55
N LEU A 100 8.51 2.83 0.62
CA LEU A 100 8.40 3.81 -0.45
C LEU A 100 8.81 5.18 0.06
N LYS A 101 9.41 5.96 -0.82
CA LYS A 101 9.71 7.37 -0.55
C LYS A 101 9.41 8.15 -1.82
N ASP A 102 8.54 9.13 -1.70
CA ASP A 102 8.08 9.94 -2.83
C ASP A 102 7.57 9.09 -3.99
N GLY A 103 6.93 7.97 -3.65
CA GLY A 103 6.37 7.05 -4.63
C GLY A 103 7.34 6.07 -5.23
N GLU A 104 8.61 6.11 -4.83
CA GLU A 104 9.66 5.26 -5.37
C GLU A 104 10.09 4.19 -4.36
N PHE A 105 10.55 3.05 -4.86
CA PHE A 105 11.04 1.97 -4.01
C PHE A 105 12.28 2.42 -3.23
N ALA A 106 12.25 2.28 -1.92
CA ALA A 106 13.32 2.70 -1.02
C ALA A 106 13.92 1.56 -0.20
N GLY A 107 13.55 0.33 -0.47
CA GLY A 107 14.08 -0.84 0.22
C GLY A 107 13.00 -1.73 0.79
N MET A 108 13.39 -2.87 1.33
CA MET A 108 12.44 -3.80 1.94
C MET A 108 12.31 -3.50 3.43
N TRP A 109 11.09 -3.65 3.94
CA TRP A 109 10.84 -3.59 5.37
C TRP A 109 10.84 -5.02 5.93
N GLU A 110 11.53 -5.23 7.04
CA GLU A 110 11.61 -6.55 7.66
C GLU A 110 10.38 -6.83 8.51
N ASP A 111 9.76 -7.97 8.27
CA ASP A 111 8.58 -8.42 9.01
C ASP A 111 8.97 -9.09 10.33
#